data_7c7ff0743714c8347d2f15ac182eaea1
#
_entry.id   7c7ff0743714c8347d2f15ac182eaea1
#
_cell.length_a   1.000
_cell.length_b   1.000
_cell.length_c   1.000
_cell.angle_alpha   90.00
_cell.angle_beta   90.00
_cell.angle_gamma   90.00
#
_symmetry.space_group_name_H-M   'P 1'
#
loop_
_entity.id
_entity.type
_entity.pdbx_description
1 polymer ?
#
loop_
_entity_poly.entity_id
_entity_poly.type
_entity_poly.pdbx_seq_one_letter_code
_entity_poly.pdbx_strand_id
1 'polypeptide(L)'
;NAEDGMDKWYEQLNDLVKKCKQTWSVPEVSFSLSVYENNSEDKTVEKLKSYDFSQFEQNKINAQTNKLEAGVSLVCESLAEDDPLSKWFQGDVSEGRLRNLANARNRSLEAFDLNCFDKVISVEVDILYKPNEMEELIWASIPYDILSPMSMMSNRPDVIYDSWAFRITENCENIY
;
A
#
# COMPACT_ATOMS: atom_id res chain seq x y z
N ASN A 1 -10.79 12.02 -3.98
CA ASN A 1 -9.89 12.31 -5.08
C ASN A 1 -8.46 11.99 -4.66
N ALA A 2 -7.80 11.05 -5.36
CA ALA A 2 -6.45 10.61 -4.98
C ALA A 2 -5.44 11.78 -5.06
N GLU A 3 -5.60 12.69 -6.01
CA GLU A 3 -4.73 13.86 -6.18
C GLU A 3 -4.54 14.67 -4.89
N ASP A 4 -5.61 14.87 -4.11
CA ASP A 4 -5.56 15.68 -2.88
C ASP A 4 -4.79 14.99 -1.74
N GLY A 5 -4.77 13.66 -1.74
CA GLY A 5 -4.07 12.84 -0.75
C GLY A 5 -2.59 12.58 -1.08
N MET A 6 -2.20 12.69 -2.34
CA MET A 6 -0.90 12.25 -2.84
C MET A 6 0.30 12.90 -2.16
N ASP A 7 0.28 14.23 -1.97
CA ASP A 7 1.41 14.92 -1.35
C ASP A 7 1.58 14.49 0.10
N LYS A 8 0.48 14.34 0.83
CA LYS A 8 0.49 13.89 2.21
C LYS A 8 0.92 12.42 2.35
N TRP A 9 0.44 11.56 1.45
CA TRP A 9 0.90 10.17 1.38
C TRP A 9 2.41 10.10 1.13
N TYR A 10 2.91 10.89 0.21
CA TYR A 10 4.34 10.93 -0.11
C TYR A 10 5.18 11.43 1.08
N GLU A 11 4.75 12.49 1.78
CA GLU A 11 5.40 12.97 3.00
C GLU A 11 5.44 11.89 4.08
N GLN A 12 4.31 11.23 4.37
CA GLN A 12 4.24 10.17 5.37
C GLN A 12 5.12 8.97 5.02
N LEU A 13 5.18 8.61 3.73
CA LEU A 13 6.04 7.54 3.24
C LEU A 13 7.52 7.87 3.44
N ASN A 14 7.92 9.10 3.12
CA ASN A 14 9.28 9.58 3.32
C ASN A 14 9.68 9.61 4.80
N ASP A 15 8.78 10.09 5.65
CA ASP A 15 9.01 10.14 7.09
C ASP A 15 9.12 8.74 7.68
N LEU A 16 8.32 7.79 7.23
CA LEU A 16 8.40 6.40 7.65
C LEU A 16 9.76 5.78 7.28
N VAL A 17 10.17 5.89 6.01
CA VAL A 17 11.45 5.36 5.54
C VAL A 17 12.62 5.97 6.31
N LYS A 18 12.60 7.30 6.47
CA LYS A 18 13.62 8.02 7.25
C LYS A 18 13.66 7.57 8.70
N LYS A 19 12.51 7.41 9.33
CA LYS A 19 12.38 6.96 10.71
C LYS A 19 12.96 5.57 10.88
N CYS A 20 12.55 4.61 10.05
CA CYS A 20 13.07 3.25 10.10
C CYS A 20 14.59 3.18 9.91
N LYS A 21 15.13 3.97 8.98
CA LYS A 21 16.58 4.04 8.74
C LYS A 21 17.36 4.68 9.92
N GLN A 22 16.74 5.55 10.71
CA GLN A 22 17.38 6.20 11.85
C GLN A 22 17.34 5.38 13.13
N THR A 23 16.25 4.67 13.38
CA THR A 23 16.02 3.97 14.64
C THR A 23 16.87 2.70 14.75
N TRP A 24 17.19 2.09 13.63
CA TRP A 24 17.90 0.80 13.61
C TRP A 24 19.35 0.97 13.18
N SER A 25 20.24 0.87 14.16
CA SER A 25 21.69 0.73 13.95
C SER A 25 22.11 -0.66 13.41
N VAL A 26 21.16 -1.46 12.93
CA VAL A 26 21.42 -2.76 12.30
C VAL A 26 21.78 -2.51 10.84
N PRO A 27 22.70 -3.27 10.26
CA PRO A 27 23.13 -3.02 8.90
C PRO A 27 21.96 -3.08 7.93
N GLU A 28 21.73 -1.98 7.26
CA GLU A 28 20.96 -1.83 6.03
C GLU A 28 19.50 -2.29 6.04
N VAL A 29 18.64 -1.53 6.72
CA VAL A 29 17.21 -1.57 6.37
C VAL A 29 17.06 -0.92 5.00
N SER A 30 16.68 -1.71 4.01
CA SER A 30 16.41 -1.27 2.66
C SER A 30 14.91 -1.26 2.37
N PHE A 31 14.48 -0.33 1.53
CA PHE A 31 13.08 -0.17 1.15
C PHE A 31 12.94 -0.21 -0.37
N SER A 32 12.00 -0.99 -0.83
CA SER A 32 11.51 -0.96 -2.21
C SER A 32 10.06 -0.48 -2.22
N LEU A 33 9.65 0.14 -3.30
CA LEU A 33 8.31 0.71 -3.43
C LEU A 33 7.62 0.17 -4.67
N SER A 34 6.39 -0.29 -4.52
CA SER A 34 5.51 -0.56 -5.64
C SER A 34 4.24 0.26 -5.52
N VAL A 35 3.90 0.96 -6.59
CA VAL A 35 2.66 1.72 -6.70
C VAL A 35 1.91 1.24 -7.93
N TYR A 36 0.65 0.95 -7.76
CA TYR A 36 -0.28 0.68 -8.85
C TYR A 36 -1.37 1.75 -8.87
N GLU A 37 -1.57 2.31 -10.03
CA GLU A 37 -2.59 3.31 -10.30
C GLU A 37 -3.32 2.95 -11.60
N ASN A 38 -4.63 3.12 -11.64
CA ASN A 38 -5.41 2.91 -12.85
C ASN A 38 -6.55 3.93 -13.01
N ASN A 39 -6.69 4.39 -14.22
CA ASN A 39 -7.82 5.20 -14.70
C ASN A 39 -8.06 6.53 -13.96
N SER A 40 -7.06 7.12 -13.32
CA SER A 40 -7.20 8.47 -12.77
C SER A 40 -7.31 9.50 -13.91
N GLU A 41 -8.36 10.31 -13.85
CA GLU A 41 -8.64 11.40 -14.79
C GLU A 41 -8.05 12.75 -14.33
N ASP A 42 -7.49 12.76 -13.12
CA ASP A 42 -6.87 13.93 -12.49
C ASP A 42 -5.33 13.91 -12.64
N LYS A 43 -4.64 14.76 -11.89
CA LYS A 43 -3.17 14.84 -11.91
C LYS A 43 -2.44 13.79 -11.08
N THR A 44 -3.12 12.75 -10.63
CA THR A 44 -2.53 11.68 -9.80
C THR A 44 -1.28 11.09 -10.45
N VAL A 45 -1.37 10.71 -11.72
CA VAL A 45 -0.24 10.10 -12.46
C VAL A 45 0.92 11.09 -12.66
N GLU A 46 0.61 12.36 -12.96
CA GLU A 46 1.62 13.40 -13.11
C GLU A 46 2.36 13.65 -11.80
N LYS A 47 1.64 13.79 -10.70
CA LYS A 47 2.22 13.94 -9.35
C LYS A 47 3.08 12.73 -8.99
N LEU A 48 2.57 11.51 -9.17
CA LEU A 48 3.31 10.29 -8.87
C LEU A 48 4.66 10.25 -9.60
N LYS A 49 4.68 10.61 -10.88
CA LYS A 49 5.91 10.66 -11.69
C LYS A 49 6.86 11.80 -11.32
N SER A 50 6.37 12.83 -10.64
CA SER A 50 7.18 14.00 -10.23
C SER A 50 7.88 13.82 -8.88
N TYR A 51 7.50 12.84 -8.08
CA TYR A 51 8.12 12.62 -6.77
C TYR A 51 9.53 12.04 -6.87
N ASP A 52 10.38 12.43 -5.93
CA ASP A 52 11.73 11.89 -5.79
C ASP A 52 11.72 10.62 -4.92
N PHE A 53 11.96 9.48 -5.53
CA PHE A 53 12.04 8.20 -4.85
C PHE A 53 13.48 7.74 -4.58
N SER A 54 14.45 8.63 -4.60
CA SER A 54 15.88 8.32 -4.41
C SER A 54 16.22 7.69 -3.05
N GLN A 55 15.32 7.80 -2.07
CA GLN A 55 15.45 7.16 -0.76
C GLN A 55 15.20 5.64 -0.78
N PHE A 56 14.57 5.13 -1.83
CA PHE A 56 14.39 3.70 -2.06
C PHE A 56 15.60 3.10 -2.77
N GLU A 57 15.68 1.78 -2.76
CA GLU A 57 16.76 1.09 -3.45
C GLU A 57 16.77 1.35 -4.96
N GLN A 58 17.94 1.25 -5.56
CA GLN A 58 18.04 1.25 -7.01
C GLN A 58 17.46 -0.05 -7.58
N ASN A 59 16.91 0.03 -8.79
CA ASN A 59 16.30 -1.12 -9.44
C ASN A 59 17.32 -2.22 -9.69
N LYS A 60 17.08 -3.39 -9.12
CA LYS A 60 17.85 -4.60 -9.30
C LYS A 60 16.93 -5.72 -9.79
N ILE A 61 17.20 -6.26 -10.97
CA ILE A 61 16.38 -7.26 -11.62
C ILE A 61 16.98 -8.65 -11.40
N ASN A 62 16.15 -9.58 -10.97
CA ASN A 62 16.47 -11.01 -10.94
C ASN A 62 16.51 -11.56 -12.37
N ALA A 63 17.66 -12.03 -12.80
CA ALA A 63 17.85 -12.52 -14.16
C ALA A 63 17.06 -13.81 -14.49
N GLN A 64 16.65 -14.56 -13.48
CA GLN A 64 15.91 -15.82 -13.64
C GLN A 64 14.39 -15.59 -13.73
N THR A 65 13.87 -14.69 -12.89
CA THR A 65 12.42 -14.42 -12.78
C THR A 65 11.99 -13.21 -13.60
N ASN A 66 12.95 -12.39 -14.06
CA ASN A 66 12.71 -11.07 -14.69
C ASN A 66 11.90 -10.11 -13.81
N LYS A 67 11.97 -10.27 -12.50
CA LYS A 67 11.30 -9.43 -11.50
C LYS A 67 12.32 -8.61 -10.73
N LEU A 68 11.86 -7.54 -10.10
CA LEU A 68 12.69 -6.72 -9.23
C LEU A 68 13.00 -7.47 -7.91
N GLU A 69 14.26 -7.56 -7.55
CA GLU A 69 14.72 -7.94 -6.21
C GLU A 69 14.75 -6.73 -5.27
N ALA A 70 14.89 -5.54 -5.83
CA ALA A 70 14.85 -4.27 -5.12
C ALA A 70 14.49 -3.14 -6.09
N GLY A 71 14.01 -2.02 -5.58
CA GLY A 71 13.83 -0.80 -6.36
C GLY A 71 12.45 -0.18 -6.29
N VAL A 72 12.13 0.64 -7.29
CA VAL A 72 10.85 1.33 -7.42
C VAL A 72 10.12 0.87 -8.67
N SER A 73 8.87 0.46 -8.53
CA SER A 73 7.96 0.14 -9.62
C SER A 73 6.73 1.04 -9.56
N LEU A 74 6.51 1.82 -10.61
CA LEU A 74 5.33 2.64 -10.79
C LEU A 74 4.54 2.10 -11.98
N VAL A 75 3.42 1.44 -11.70
CA VAL A 75 2.53 0.87 -12.72
C VAL A 75 1.31 1.78 -12.84
N CYS A 76 1.20 2.49 -13.96
CA CYS A 76 0.07 3.34 -14.29
C CYS A 76 -0.60 2.77 -15.53
N GLU A 77 -1.81 2.25 -15.39
CA GLU A 77 -2.55 1.58 -16.47
C GLU A 77 -3.80 2.38 -16.82
N SER A 78 -4.17 2.36 -18.11
CA SER A 78 -5.48 2.81 -18.56
C SER A 78 -6.26 1.58 -19.00
N LEU A 79 -7.18 1.15 -18.17
CA LEU A 79 -8.08 0.03 -18.47
C LEU A 79 -9.19 0.51 -19.41
N ALA A 80 -9.59 -0.34 -20.35
CA ALA A 80 -10.71 -0.04 -21.26
C ALA A 80 -12.02 0.14 -20.47
N GLU A 81 -12.94 0.97 -20.96
CA GLU A 81 -14.23 1.23 -20.28
C GLU A 81 -15.09 -0.03 -20.07
N ASP A 82 -14.94 -1.02 -20.92
CA ASP A 82 -15.64 -2.30 -20.83
C ASP A 82 -14.90 -3.33 -19.95
N ASP A 83 -13.68 -3.02 -19.49
CA ASP A 83 -12.96 -3.86 -18.54
C ASP A 83 -13.71 -3.85 -17.19
N PRO A 84 -14.10 -5.01 -16.67
CA PRO A 84 -14.75 -5.09 -15.36
C PRO A 84 -13.94 -4.43 -14.23
N LEU A 85 -12.62 -4.35 -14.38
CA LEU A 85 -11.70 -3.77 -13.40
C LEU A 85 -11.59 -2.25 -13.52
N SER A 86 -12.09 -1.63 -14.60
CA SER A 86 -12.13 -0.18 -14.77
C SER A 86 -13.24 0.48 -13.95
N LYS A 87 -14.24 -0.29 -13.50
CA LYS A 87 -15.43 0.24 -12.84
C LYS A 87 -15.14 0.59 -11.39
N TRP A 88 -15.36 1.86 -11.06
CA TRP A 88 -15.32 2.32 -9.68
C TRP A 88 -16.65 2.01 -8.99
N PHE A 89 -16.60 1.23 -7.91
CA PHE A 89 -17.76 0.88 -7.10
C PHE A 89 -17.73 1.68 -5.78
N GLN A 90 -18.25 2.89 -5.81
CA GLN A 90 -18.30 3.73 -4.62
C GLN A 90 -19.33 3.20 -3.61
N GLY A 91 -18.89 2.95 -2.38
CA GLY A 91 -19.79 2.59 -1.27
C GLY A 91 -20.41 1.19 -1.34
N ASP A 92 -20.03 0.38 -2.33
CA ASP A 92 -20.58 -0.96 -2.53
C ASP A 92 -19.58 -2.04 -2.05
N VAL A 93 -20.10 -3.04 -1.36
CA VAL A 93 -19.36 -4.27 -0.97
C VAL A 93 -19.56 -5.40 -1.98
N SER A 94 -19.84 -5.05 -3.23
CA SER A 94 -20.02 -6.03 -4.29
C SER A 94 -18.75 -6.87 -4.55
N GLU A 95 -18.97 -8.07 -5.07
CA GLU A 95 -17.89 -8.93 -5.55
C GLU A 95 -16.97 -8.22 -6.54
N GLY A 96 -17.54 -7.34 -7.38
CA GLY A 96 -16.80 -6.54 -8.34
C GLY A 96 -15.77 -5.62 -7.68
N ARG A 97 -16.17 -4.89 -6.64
CA ARG A 97 -15.25 -4.04 -5.86
C ARG A 97 -14.13 -4.84 -5.21
N LEU A 98 -14.45 -5.95 -4.58
CA LEU A 98 -13.46 -6.80 -3.93
C LEU A 98 -12.45 -7.37 -4.93
N ARG A 99 -12.91 -7.78 -6.12
CA ARG A 99 -12.04 -8.21 -7.21
C ARG A 99 -11.11 -7.10 -7.70
N ASN A 100 -11.63 -5.88 -7.86
CA ASN A 100 -10.81 -4.73 -8.29
C ASN A 100 -9.73 -4.40 -7.27
N LEU A 101 -10.06 -4.36 -5.98
CA LEU A 101 -9.08 -4.13 -4.91
C LEU A 101 -8.02 -5.25 -4.85
N ALA A 102 -8.44 -6.50 -4.97
CA ALA A 102 -7.51 -7.63 -4.99
C ALA A 102 -6.61 -7.58 -6.23
N ASN A 103 -7.16 -7.25 -7.40
CA ASN A 103 -6.39 -7.09 -8.62
C ASN A 103 -5.36 -5.96 -8.50
N ALA A 104 -5.76 -4.80 -8.02
CA ALA A 104 -4.84 -3.66 -7.82
C ALA A 104 -3.66 -4.04 -6.90
N ARG A 105 -3.95 -4.73 -5.80
CA ARG A 105 -2.90 -5.23 -4.88
C ARG A 105 -1.99 -6.26 -5.55
N ASN A 106 -2.54 -7.20 -6.30
CA ASN A 106 -1.76 -8.20 -7.04
C ASN A 106 -0.87 -7.52 -8.09
N ARG A 107 -1.43 -6.58 -8.85
CA ARG A 107 -0.68 -5.81 -9.86
C ARG A 107 0.49 -5.04 -9.25
N SER A 108 0.28 -4.43 -8.07
CA SER A 108 1.38 -3.74 -7.38
C SER A 108 2.52 -4.69 -6.99
N LEU A 109 2.23 -5.96 -6.73
CA LEU A 109 3.23 -6.96 -6.32
C LEU A 109 3.88 -7.72 -7.47
N GLU A 110 3.27 -7.74 -8.66
CA GLU A 110 3.75 -8.53 -9.82
C GLU A 110 5.16 -8.17 -10.28
N ALA A 111 5.57 -6.90 -10.11
CA ALA A 111 6.88 -6.43 -10.52
C ALA A 111 8.03 -6.99 -9.66
N PHE A 112 7.73 -7.48 -8.45
CA PHE A 112 8.73 -7.88 -7.47
C PHE A 112 8.83 -9.39 -7.29
N ASP A 113 10.05 -9.87 -7.04
CA ASP A 113 10.29 -11.21 -6.49
C ASP A 113 10.14 -11.13 -4.97
N LEU A 114 8.96 -11.53 -4.48
CA LEU A 114 8.63 -11.40 -3.06
C LEU A 114 9.50 -12.24 -2.14
N ASN A 115 10.22 -13.24 -2.67
CA ASN A 115 11.18 -14.04 -1.89
C ASN A 115 12.42 -13.23 -1.46
N CYS A 116 12.64 -12.06 -2.06
CA CYS A 116 13.75 -11.17 -1.73
C CYS A 116 13.42 -10.19 -0.59
N PHE A 117 12.23 -10.27 0.00
CA PHE A 117 11.78 -9.32 1.02
C PHE A 117 11.40 -10.03 2.31
N ASP A 118 11.85 -9.48 3.44
CA ASP A 118 11.48 -9.98 4.77
C ASP A 118 10.05 -9.58 5.15
N LYS A 119 9.57 -8.44 4.66
CA LYS A 119 8.25 -7.90 4.97
C LYS A 119 7.64 -7.16 3.77
N VAL A 120 6.33 -7.27 3.65
CA VAL A 120 5.52 -6.51 2.69
C VAL A 120 4.54 -5.64 3.47
N ILE A 121 4.53 -4.34 3.16
CA ILE A 121 3.63 -3.38 3.77
C ILE A 121 2.69 -2.88 2.68
N SER A 122 1.39 -3.07 2.87
CA SER A 122 0.37 -2.55 1.95
C SER A 122 -0.32 -1.34 2.59
N VAL A 123 -0.24 -0.19 1.92
CA VAL A 123 -0.85 1.05 2.38
C VAL A 123 -1.62 1.68 1.22
N GLU A 124 -2.85 2.08 1.47
CA GLU A 124 -3.65 2.85 0.51
C GLU A 124 -3.33 4.36 0.66
N VAL A 125 -3.43 5.08 -0.44
CA VAL A 125 -3.01 6.49 -0.52
C VAL A 125 -3.85 7.44 0.34
N ASP A 126 -5.08 7.06 0.63
CA ASP A 126 -6.03 7.81 1.46
C ASP A 126 -5.96 7.43 2.95
N ILE A 127 -5.13 6.46 3.32
CA ILE A 127 -4.93 6.06 4.71
C ILE A 127 -3.86 6.94 5.36
N LEU A 128 -4.27 7.64 6.43
CA LEU A 128 -3.35 8.41 7.26
C LEU A 128 -2.82 7.56 8.41
N TYR A 129 -1.51 7.56 8.57
CA TYR A 129 -0.85 6.88 9.68
C TYR A 129 0.23 7.76 10.29
N LYS A 130 0.59 7.47 11.53
CA LYS A 130 1.77 8.11 12.14
C LYS A 130 3.00 7.24 11.89
N PRO A 131 4.09 7.80 11.36
CA PRO A 131 5.30 7.04 11.06
C PRO A 131 5.82 6.21 12.25
N ASN A 132 5.74 6.73 13.48
CA ASN A 132 6.17 6.00 14.67
C ASN A 132 5.30 4.75 14.94
N GLU A 133 3.98 4.88 14.81
CA GLU A 133 3.06 3.75 15.03
C GLU A 133 3.24 2.67 13.94
N MET A 134 3.47 3.10 12.71
CA MET A 134 3.76 2.19 11.61
C MET A 134 5.13 1.51 11.77
N GLU A 135 6.14 2.24 12.23
CA GLU A 135 7.45 1.68 12.54
C GLU A 135 7.35 0.58 13.62
N GLU A 136 6.65 0.85 14.72
CA GLU A 136 6.42 -0.14 15.78
C GLU A 136 5.73 -1.40 15.23
N LEU A 137 4.77 -1.23 14.32
CA LEU A 137 4.08 -2.33 13.67
C LEU A 137 5.03 -3.17 12.79
N ILE A 138 5.88 -2.51 12.01
CA ILE A 138 6.87 -3.16 11.14
C ILE A 138 7.82 -4.04 11.95
N TRP A 139 8.22 -3.58 13.13
CA TRP A 139 9.19 -4.26 13.98
C TRP A 139 8.57 -5.11 15.09
N ALA A 140 7.26 -5.19 15.16
CA ALA A 140 6.59 -6.01 16.15
C ALA A 140 7.08 -7.47 16.08
N SER A 141 7.65 -7.95 17.18
CA SER A 141 8.12 -9.33 17.34
C SER A 141 6.95 -10.27 17.63
N ILE A 142 5.95 -10.27 16.78
CA ILE A 142 4.75 -11.08 16.94
C ILE A 142 4.80 -12.23 15.91
N PRO A 143 4.54 -13.47 16.29
CA PRO A 143 4.62 -14.64 15.40
C PRO A 143 3.38 -14.75 14.50
N TYR A 144 3.04 -13.69 13.77
CA TYR A 144 1.94 -13.69 12.83
C TYR A 144 2.45 -13.43 11.42
N ASP A 145 1.85 -14.11 10.44
CA ASP A 145 2.16 -13.91 9.02
C ASP A 145 1.57 -12.60 8.50
N ILE A 146 0.47 -12.12 9.10
CA ILE A 146 -0.21 -10.89 8.73
C ILE A 146 -0.50 -10.08 10.00
N LEU A 147 -0.11 -8.81 9.98
CA LEU A 147 -0.42 -7.85 11.02
C LEU A 147 -1.08 -6.62 10.37
N SER A 148 -2.25 -6.23 10.86
CA SER A 148 -2.98 -5.08 10.37
C SER A 148 -3.32 -4.13 11.53
N PRO A 149 -3.03 -2.83 11.43
CA PRO A 149 -3.49 -1.87 12.41
C PRO A 149 -5.01 -1.69 12.30
N MET A 150 -5.62 -1.30 13.41
CA MET A 150 -7.02 -0.89 13.41
C MET A 150 -7.13 0.54 12.88
N SER A 151 -7.82 0.71 11.77
CA SER A 151 -8.08 2.04 11.21
C SER A 151 -9.30 2.68 11.84
N MET A 152 -9.16 3.92 12.28
CA MET A 152 -10.25 4.70 12.89
C MET A 152 -10.67 5.85 11.96
N MET A 153 -11.92 6.28 12.07
CA MET A 153 -12.39 7.45 11.33
C MET A 153 -11.71 8.72 11.86
N SER A 154 -11.21 9.57 10.98
CA SER A 154 -10.48 10.79 11.37
C SER A 154 -11.31 11.79 12.17
N ASN A 155 -12.62 11.85 11.91
CA ASN A 155 -13.59 12.70 12.61
C ASN A 155 -14.32 11.99 13.76
N ARG A 156 -14.16 10.71 13.90
CA ARG A 156 -14.78 9.85 14.91
C ARG A 156 -13.77 8.78 15.36
N PRO A 157 -12.80 9.15 16.20
CA PRO A 157 -11.72 8.23 16.61
C PRO A 157 -12.21 7.08 17.52
N ASP A 158 -13.46 7.10 17.92
CA ASP A 158 -14.17 6.02 18.62
C ASP A 158 -14.83 5.00 17.68
N VAL A 159 -14.78 5.25 16.35
CA VAL A 159 -15.43 4.40 15.34
C VAL A 159 -14.38 3.79 14.42
N ILE A 160 -14.42 2.47 14.27
CA ILE A 160 -13.59 1.74 13.31
C ILE A 160 -13.99 2.15 11.90
N TYR A 161 -13.00 2.58 11.09
CA TYR A 161 -13.23 3.07 9.73
C TYR A 161 -13.81 2.00 8.80
N ASP A 162 -13.24 0.80 8.84
CA ASP A 162 -13.68 -0.31 7.99
C ASP A 162 -14.01 -1.55 8.83
N SER A 163 -15.23 -1.59 9.37
CA SER A 163 -15.71 -2.74 10.12
C SER A 163 -15.87 -4.01 9.27
N TRP A 164 -15.96 -3.89 7.93
CA TRP A 164 -16.06 -5.02 7.03
C TRP A 164 -14.75 -5.81 6.90
N ALA A 165 -13.61 -5.15 7.12
CA ALA A 165 -12.31 -5.79 7.14
C ALA A 165 -12.07 -6.61 8.42
N PHE A 166 -12.85 -6.35 9.48
CA PHE A 166 -12.71 -7.02 10.77
C PHE A 166 -13.68 -8.19 10.90
N ARG A 167 -13.13 -9.41 10.86
CA ARG A 167 -13.87 -10.62 11.18
C ARG A 167 -13.07 -11.42 12.21
N ILE A 168 -13.67 -11.65 13.37
CA ILE A 168 -13.01 -12.29 14.51
C ILE A 168 -13.10 -13.82 14.45
N THR A 169 -14.12 -14.37 13.79
CA THR A 169 -14.33 -15.82 13.63
C THR A 169 -14.98 -16.13 12.29
N GLU A 170 -14.97 -17.41 11.88
CA GLU A 170 -15.60 -17.86 10.63
C GLU A 170 -17.11 -17.58 10.55
N ASN A 171 -17.77 -17.40 11.69
CA ASN A 171 -19.21 -17.13 11.80
C ASN A 171 -19.52 -15.71 12.29
N CYS A 172 -18.63 -14.76 12.13
CA CYS A 172 -18.86 -13.39 12.60
C CYS A 172 -19.99 -12.73 11.87
N GLU A 173 -21.02 -12.35 12.59
CA GLU A 173 -21.85 -11.23 12.25
C GLU A 173 -21.00 -9.95 12.29
N ASN A 174 -21.25 -9.00 11.39
CA ASN A 174 -20.53 -7.73 11.36
C ASN A 174 -20.62 -7.05 12.73
N ILE A 175 -19.48 -6.67 13.28
CA ILE A 175 -19.43 -5.87 14.50
C ILE A 175 -19.70 -4.42 14.07
N TYR A 176 -20.91 -3.95 14.30
CA TYR A 176 -21.32 -2.56 14.13
C TYR A 176 -21.32 -1.85 15.47
#